data_4874278a6f3d7eb39707dabceb6a663d
#
_entry.id   4874278a6f3d7eb39707dabceb6a663d
#
_cell.length_a   1.000
_cell.length_b   1.000
_cell.length_c   1.000
_cell.angle_alpha   90.00
_cell.angle_beta   90.00
_cell.angle_gamma   90.00
#
_symmetry.space_group_name_H-M   'P 1'
#
loop_
_entity.id
_entity.type
_entity.pdbx_description
1 polymer ?
#
loop_
_entity_poly.entity_id
_entity_poly.type
_entity_poly.pdbx_seq_one_letter_code
_entity_poly.pdbx_strand_id
1 'polypeptide(L)'
;MGRKVKSIREGDRQSGFYLLDKVIDKFENSANDWREEADGNRSFKIQQSDYDAVGKSELLEEARKLEQMGLIRVAWFCGGSEMEKVTYRLGDMAEIYRAAGRESKRSRLARARECAGRYERQAVTPWLKAYYGDVFRDIDRGTYPGDLEKYGELLFRCLDRLDKLEEPVFMRVFSSKYLNGSKVFERMLKSRVVSIGRKYHPMVDEAMGEHEILSQMYVENYAQELELKGELRIVLGGKVIDLSVFPYGTVLNSETLKHGIIDPVQRIRRVITVENKANYMSMPFEEGTLILFCHGFFSPREREFLAGLERVLEGLRQAGAEIEYGHTGDLDYGGVRIFRYIRTKIFPLVRPLFMDAARYDKYLELGYGTDMEASAWEKMKGMEEPLLQSLMERILQEKKVVEQECFLF
;
A
#
# COMPACT_ATOMS: atom_id res chain seq x y z
N MET A 1 -1.58 19.89 -25.96
CA MET A 1 -0.50 20.64 -25.26
C MET A 1 0.78 19.83 -25.40
N GLY A 2 1.71 20.28 -26.24
CA GLY A 2 2.99 19.60 -26.48
C GLY A 2 3.89 19.70 -25.23
N ARG A 3 4.32 18.53 -24.71
CA ARG A 3 5.38 18.48 -23.69
C ARG A 3 6.65 19.13 -24.26
N LYS A 4 7.11 20.22 -23.68
CA LYS A 4 8.44 20.78 -23.96
C LYS A 4 9.47 19.70 -23.64
N VAL A 5 10.22 19.26 -24.64
CA VAL A 5 11.39 18.40 -24.46
C VAL A 5 12.40 19.22 -23.63
N LYS A 6 12.75 18.75 -22.43
CA LYS A 6 13.79 19.37 -21.61
C LYS A 6 15.11 19.24 -22.36
N SER A 7 15.89 20.32 -22.46
CA SER A 7 17.26 20.25 -22.94
C SER A 7 18.09 19.34 -22.05
N ILE A 8 18.84 18.42 -22.63
CA ILE A 8 19.77 17.52 -21.91
C ILE A 8 20.84 18.41 -21.27
N ARG A 9 20.99 18.35 -19.95
CA ARG A 9 22.09 19.05 -19.25
C ARG A 9 23.37 18.22 -19.31
N GLU A 10 24.51 18.85 -19.11
CA GLU A 10 25.84 18.19 -19.19
C GLU A 10 25.97 16.96 -18.26
N GLY A 11 25.30 16.96 -17.12
CA GLY A 11 25.24 15.82 -16.20
C GLY A 11 24.28 14.69 -16.61
N ASP A 12 23.46 14.88 -17.65
CA ASP A 12 22.49 13.91 -18.13
C ASP A 12 22.99 13.10 -19.35
N ARG A 13 24.26 13.35 -19.80
CA ARG A 13 24.86 12.61 -20.93
C ARG A 13 25.13 11.17 -20.53
N GLN A 14 24.49 10.23 -21.19
CA GLN A 14 24.69 8.79 -21.01
C GLN A 14 25.71 8.23 -21.99
N SER A 15 25.87 8.88 -23.14
CA SER A 15 26.91 8.57 -24.14
C SER A 15 27.94 9.70 -24.21
N GLY A 16 29.07 9.44 -24.85
CA GLY A 16 30.06 10.48 -25.16
C GLY A 16 29.61 11.46 -26.27
N PHE A 17 28.38 11.29 -26.82
CA PHE A 17 27.87 12.03 -27.97
C PHE A 17 26.48 12.60 -27.69
N TYR A 18 26.36 13.91 -27.68
CA TYR A 18 25.09 14.64 -27.45
C TYR A 18 24.01 14.31 -28.49
N LEU A 19 24.40 14.28 -29.77
CA LEU A 19 23.45 14.01 -30.85
C LEU A 19 22.91 12.59 -30.82
N LEU A 20 23.71 11.59 -30.43
CA LEU A 20 23.24 10.21 -30.28
C LEU A 20 22.24 10.11 -29.12
N ASP A 21 22.52 10.75 -27.98
CA ASP A 21 21.57 10.77 -26.87
C ASP A 21 20.25 11.44 -27.30
N LYS A 22 20.32 12.53 -28.05
CA LYS A 22 19.14 13.21 -28.57
C LYS A 22 18.36 12.38 -29.59
N VAL A 23 19.05 11.64 -30.47
CA VAL A 23 18.42 10.68 -31.39
C VAL A 23 17.70 9.58 -30.62
N ILE A 24 18.37 8.96 -29.66
CA ILE A 24 17.80 7.89 -28.84
C ILE A 24 16.60 8.39 -28.04
N ASP A 25 16.68 9.55 -27.43
CA ASP A 25 15.58 10.10 -26.65
C ASP A 25 14.35 10.39 -27.53
N LYS A 26 14.56 10.91 -28.76
CA LYS A 26 13.46 11.10 -29.71
C LYS A 26 12.82 9.80 -30.14
N PHE A 27 13.63 8.80 -30.43
CA PHE A 27 13.19 7.46 -30.79
C PHE A 27 12.40 6.79 -29.66
N GLU A 28 12.92 6.81 -28.44
CA GLU A 28 12.30 6.19 -27.26
C GLU A 28 11.01 6.90 -26.82
N ASN A 29 10.91 8.23 -27.02
CA ASN A 29 9.74 9.03 -26.70
C ASN A 29 8.66 9.03 -27.80
N SER A 30 8.95 8.47 -28.97
CA SER A 30 7.95 8.29 -30.01
C SER A 30 6.92 7.25 -29.58
N ALA A 31 5.66 7.43 -30.01
CA ALA A 31 4.59 6.49 -29.70
C ALA A 31 4.85 5.08 -30.31
N ASN A 32 5.45 5.03 -31.50
CA ASN A 32 5.54 3.80 -32.27
C ASN A 32 6.97 3.44 -32.76
N ASP A 33 7.89 4.41 -32.91
CA ASP A 33 9.18 4.16 -33.57
C ASP A 33 10.04 3.11 -32.84
N TRP A 34 9.97 3.04 -31.51
CA TRP A 34 10.71 2.06 -30.69
C TRP A 34 10.12 0.64 -30.71
N ARG A 35 8.92 0.47 -31.29
CA ARG A 35 8.25 -0.83 -31.44
C ARG A 35 8.81 -1.57 -32.68
N GLU A 36 8.47 -2.85 -32.79
CA GLU A 36 8.85 -3.66 -33.95
C GLU A 36 8.25 -3.09 -35.25
N GLU A 37 8.97 -3.28 -36.35
CA GLU A 37 8.55 -2.94 -37.72
C GLU A 37 8.56 -1.45 -38.10
N ALA A 38 9.02 -0.57 -37.22
CA ALA A 38 9.18 0.82 -37.61
C ALA A 38 10.36 0.96 -38.61
N ASP A 39 10.12 1.47 -39.81
CA ASP A 39 11.13 1.78 -40.79
C ASP A 39 11.02 3.23 -41.30
N GLY A 40 12.02 3.65 -42.04
CA GLY A 40 12.10 4.98 -42.64
C GLY A 40 13.03 5.93 -41.89
N ASN A 41 13.02 7.18 -42.35
CA ASN A 41 13.87 8.23 -41.79
C ASN A 41 13.11 9.09 -40.80
N ARG A 42 13.79 9.52 -39.74
CA ARG A 42 13.33 10.53 -38.79
C ARG A 42 14.31 11.69 -38.73
N SER A 43 13.81 12.86 -38.38
CA SER A 43 14.67 14.02 -38.32
C SER A 43 14.23 15.00 -37.22
N PHE A 44 15.16 15.88 -36.84
CA PHE A 44 14.89 17.00 -35.96
C PHE A 44 15.74 18.21 -36.35
N LYS A 45 15.23 19.39 -36.07
CA LYS A 45 15.95 20.64 -36.23
C LYS A 45 16.88 20.86 -35.05
N ILE A 46 18.07 21.40 -35.31
CA ILE A 46 18.97 21.88 -34.28
C ILE A 46 18.49 23.26 -33.82
N GLN A 47 18.49 23.45 -32.53
CA GLN A 47 18.06 24.70 -31.86
C GLN A 47 19.26 25.36 -31.21
N GLN A 48 19.16 26.66 -30.90
CA GLN A 48 20.19 27.38 -30.16
C GLN A 48 20.55 26.70 -28.84
N SER A 49 19.54 26.15 -28.13
CA SER A 49 19.75 25.38 -26.90
C SER A 49 20.65 24.14 -27.05
N ASP A 50 20.76 23.57 -28.25
CA ASP A 50 21.66 22.45 -28.52
C ASP A 50 23.10 22.89 -28.56
N TYR A 51 23.37 24.05 -29.18
CA TYR A 51 24.67 24.67 -29.18
C TYR A 51 25.10 25.16 -27.80
N ASP A 52 24.15 25.70 -27.03
CA ASP A 52 24.40 26.17 -25.65
C ASP A 52 24.71 25.02 -24.68
N ALA A 53 24.21 23.82 -24.94
CA ALA A 53 24.40 22.63 -24.09
C ALA A 53 25.80 22.02 -24.23
N VAL A 54 26.42 22.14 -25.40
CA VAL A 54 27.68 21.42 -25.73
C VAL A 54 28.79 22.38 -26.11
N GLY A 55 28.43 23.50 -26.72
CA GLY A 55 29.37 24.38 -27.43
C GLY A 55 29.27 24.14 -28.96
N LYS A 56 29.28 25.27 -29.71
CA LYS A 56 29.06 25.22 -31.15
C LYS A 56 30.14 24.38 -31.86
N SER A 57 31.39 24.58 -31.55
CA SER A 57 32.50 23.89 -32.19
C SER A 57 32.47 22.39 -31.93
N GLU A 58 32.22 22.00 -30.67
CA GLU A 58 32.15 20.58 -30.24
C GLU A 58 30.98 19.86 -30.90
N LEU A 59 29.81 20.52 -30.97
CA LEU A 59 28.63 19.92 -31.59
C LEU A 59 28.80 19.75 -33.10
N LEU A 60 29.45 20.68 -33.80
CA LEU A 60 29.76 20.58 -35.23
C LEU A 60 30.76 19.46 -35.54
N GLU A 61 31.77 19.31 -34.67
CA GLU A 61 32.77 18.24 -34.82
C GLU A 61 32.12 16.86 -34.56
N GLU A 62 31.34 16.76 -33.52
CA GLU A 62 30.55 15.55 -33.25
C GLU A 62 29.66 15.19 -34.41
N ALA A 63 28.92 16.12 -34.99
CA ALA A 63 28.06 15.88 -36.14
C ALA A 63 28.81 15.35 -37.34
N ARG A 64 29.98 15.92 -37.70
CA ARG A 64 30.82 15.45 -38.79
C ARG A 64 31.34 14.05 -38.56
N LYS A 65 31.76 13.74 -37.34
CA LYS A 65 32.21 12.41 -36.95
C LYS A 65 31.11 11.37 -37.08
N LEU A 66 29.91 11.67 -36.59
CA LEU A 66 28.77 10.75 -36.67
C LEU A 66 28.26 10.58 -38.11
N GLU A 67 28.36 11.62 -38.97
CA GLU A 67 28.06 11.54 -40.38
C GLU A 67 29.09 10.69 -41.14
N GLN A 68 30.38 10.83 -40.82
CA GLN A 68 31.43 9.95 -41.37
C GLN A 68 31.24 8.47 -40.95
N MET A 69 30.72 8.23 -39.75
CA MET A 69 30.36 6.89 -39.29
C MET A 69 29.08 6.34 -39.94
N GLY A 70 28.36 7.16 -40.71
CA GLY A 70 27.12 6.77 -41.38
C GLY A 70 25.90 6.66 -40.48
N LEU A 71 26.02 7.12 -39.20
CA LEU A 71 24.96 6.98 -38.19
C LEU A 71 23.85 8.06 -38.32
N ILE A 72 24.23 9.23 -38.86
CA ILE A 72 23.30 10.34 -39.11
C ILE A 72 23.62 11.00 -40.45
N ARG A 73 22.67 11.79 -40.93
CA ARG A 73 22.87 12.74 -42.07
C ARG A 73 22.54 14.15 -41.57
N VAL A 74 23.35 15.11 -41.92
CA VAL A 74 23.20 16.48 -41.50
C VAL A 74 22.87 17.39 -42.68
N ALA A 75 21.83 18.18 -42.59
CA ALA A 75 21.60 19.29 -43.51
C ALA A 75 22.36 20.51 -42.98
N TRP A 76 23.42 20.88 -43.68
CA TRP A 76 24.30 22.00 -43.32
C TRP A 76 23.78 23.30 -43.90
N PHE A 77 23.99 24.37 -43.15
CA PHE A 77 23.66 25.75 -43.55
C PHE A 77 24.92 26.65 -43.48
N CYS A 78 24.89 27.82 -44.13
CA CYS A 78 26.00 28.79 -44.12
C CYS A 78 27.38 28.16 -44.41
N GLY A 79 27.52 27.38 -45.50
CA GLY A 79 28.81 26.77 -45.88
C GLY A 79 29.37 25.76 -44.88
N GLY A 80 28.55 25.13 -44.11
CA GLY A 80 28.95 24.12 -43.12
C GLY A 80 29.29 24.66 -41.72
N SER A 81 28.97 25.93 -41.45
CA SER A 81 29.17 26.57 -40.14
C SER A 81 27.98 26.43 -39.19
N GLU A 82 26.84 25.90 -39.66
CA GLU A 82 25.61 25.67 -38.87
C GLU A 82 24.88 24.42 -39.38
N MET A 83 24.17 23.77 -38.46
CA MET A 83 23.30 22.63 -38.75
C MET A 83 21.86 23.08 -38.74
N GLU A 84 21.12 22.82 -39.83
CA GLU A 84 19.69 23.03 -39.87
C GLU A 84 18.93 21.85 -39.29
N LYS A 85 19.35 20.63 -39.68
CA LYS A 85 18.58 19.41 -39.43
C LYS A 85 19.48 18.18 -39.37
N VAL A 86 19.21 17.32 -38.39
CA VAL A 86 19.80 15.99 -38.30
C VAL A 86 18.74 14.96 -38.70
N THR A 87 19.12 14.01 -39.53
CA THR A 87 18.29 12.89 -40.00
C THR A 87 18.98 11.58 -39.64
N TYR A 88 18.20 10.63 -39.13
CA TYR A 88 18.64 9.28 -38.83
C TYR A 88 17.64 8.25 -39.36
N ARG A 89 18.10 7.03 -39.60
CA ARG A 89 17.26 5.95 -40.10
C ARG A 89 16.89 5.00 -38.96
N LEU A 90 15.60 4.60 -38.90
CA LEU A 90 15.13 3.70 -37.84
C LEU A 90 15.78 2.32 -37.92
N GLY A 91 16.13 1.83 -39.14
CA GLY A 91 16.87 0.57 -39.31
C GLY A 91 18.28 0.57 -38.71
N ASP A 92 18.90 1.74 -38.53
CA ASP A 92 20.27 1.89 -38.01
C ASP A 92 20.30 2.09 -36.47
N MET A 93 19.15 2.07 -35.81
CA MET A 93 19.08 2.31 -34.36
C MET A 93 19.91 1.34 -33.51
N ALA A 94 20.07 0.08 -33.95
CA ALA A 94 20.92 -0.89 -33.25
C ALA A 94 22.39 -0.43 -33.19
N GLU A 95 22.89 0.16 -34.29
CA GLU A 95 24.25 0.68 -34.38
C GLU A 95 24.39 2.00 -33.58
N ILE A 96 23.37 2.83 -33.63
CA ILE A 96 23.28 4.09 -32.82
C ILE A 96 23.35 3.76 -31.33
N TYR A 97 22.59 2.78 -30.85
CA TYR A 97 22.64 2.35 -29.44
C TYR A 97 24.02 1.81 -29.06
N ARG A 98 24.64 1.01 -29.96
CA ARG A 98 25.98 0.47 -29.73
C ARG A 98 27.04 1.57 -29.69
N ALA A 99 26.99 2.54 -30.61
CA ALA A 99 27.89 3.68 -30.61
C ALA A 99 27.72 4.58 -29.38
N ALA A 100 26.49 4.71 -28.88
CA ALA A 100 26.18 5.47 -27.67
C ALA A 100 26.51 4.70 -26.38
N GLY A 101 26.83 3.40 -26.44
CA GLY A 101 27.01 2.55 -25.26
C GLY A 101 25.73 2.40 -24.40
N ARG A 102 24.55 2.60 -25.01
CA ARG A 102 23.25 2.52 -24.34
C ARG A 102 22.52 1.22 -24.67
N GLU A 103 21.82 0.67 -23.69
CA GLU A 103 20.86 -0.42 -23.91
C GLU A 103 19.56 0.12 -24.53
N SER A 104 19.01 -0.59 -25.52
CA SER A 104 17.77 -0.16 -26.16
C SER A 104 16.58 -0.22 -25.18
N LYS A 105 15.61 0.68 -25.36
CA LYS A 105 14.36 0.67 -24.60
C LYS A 105 13.67 -0.69 -24.65
N ARG A 106 13.64 -1.31 -25.83
CA ARG A 106 13.05 -2.63 -26.02
C ARG A 106 13.76 -3.71 -25.19
N SER A 107 15.09 -3.73 -25.19
CA SER A 107 15.88 -4.67 -24.39
C SER A 107 15.64 -4.46 -22.90
N ARG A 108 15.67 -3.20 -22.45
CA ARG A 108 15.36 -2.85 -21.05
C ARG A 108 13.95 -3.31 -20.62
N LEU A 109 12.93 -3.08 -21.48
CA LEU A 109 11.55 -3.51 -21.21
C LEU A 109 11.41 -5.04 -21.24
N ALA A 110 12.09 -5.74 -22.17
CA ALA A 110 12.11 -7.21 -22.22
C ALA A 110 12.71 -7.79 -20.94
N ARG A 111 13.84 -7.25 -20.49
CA ARG A 111 14.48 -7.67 -19.22
C ARG A 111 13.60 -7.36 -18.00
N ALA A 112 12.94 -6.21 -17.98
CA ALA A 112 11.98 -5.87 -16.92
C ALA A 112 10.80 -6.86 -16.90
N ARG A 113 10.28 -7.23 -18.08
CA ARG A 113 9.21 -8.22 -18.23
C ARG A 113 9.65 -9.61 -17.75
N GLU A 114 10.84 -10.05 -18.13
CA GLU A 114 11.38 -11.33 -17.67
C GLU A 114 11.54 -11.36 -16.14
N CYS A 115 12.11 -10.29 -15.57
CA CYS A 115 12.27 -10.14 -14.13
C CYS A 115 10.91 -10.19 -13.42
N ALA A 116 9.95 -9.35 -13.82
CA ALA A 116 8.62 -9.33 -13.23
C ALA A 116 7.88 -10.68 -13.39
N GLY A 117 8.00 -11.32 -14.57
CA GLY A 117 7.38 -12.62 -14.84
C GLY A 117 7.94 -13.75 -13.99
N ARG A 118 9.21 -13.70 -13.63
CA ARG A 118 9.82 -14.68 -12.71
C ARG A 118 9.17 -14.60 -11.32
N TYR A 119 8.95 -13.41 -10.79
CA TYR A 119 8.31 -13.21 -9.48
C TYR A 119 6.80 -13.42 -9.54
N GLU A 120 6.13 -12.97 -10.59
CA GLU A 120 4.68 -13.18 -10.78
C GLU A 120 4.30 -14.67 -10.78
N ARG A 121 5.07 -15.52 -11.46
CA ARG A 121 4.84 -16.98 -11.48
C ARG A 121 5.01 -17.64 -10.10
N GLN A 122 5.77 -17.03 -9.21
CA GLN A 122 5.97 -17.49 -7.82
C GLN A 122 4.95 -16.90 -6.84
N ALA A 123 4.19 -15.89 -7.27
CA ALA A 123 3.22 -15.22 -6.43
C ALA A 123 2.05 -16.17 -6.07
N VAL A 124 1.80 -16.27 -4.76
CA VAL A 124 0.75 -17.14 -4.18
C VAL A 124 -0.57 -16.39 -4.11
N THR A 125 -0.54 -15.17 -3.59
CA THR A 125 -1.77 -14.41 -3.33
C THR A 125 -2.28 -13.63 -4.53
N PRO A 126 -3.62 -13.49 -4.68
CA PRO A 126 -4.20 -12.70 -5.77
C PRO A 126 -3.78 -11.22 -5.77
N TRP A 127 -3.54 -10.63 -4.60
CA TRP A 127 -3.17 -9.21 -4.51
C TRP A 127 -1.79 -8.94 -5.11
N LEU A 128 -0.84 -9.84 -4.89
CA LEU A 128 0.51 -9.69 -5.46
C LEU A 128 0.48 -9.91 -6.98
N LYS A 129 -0.35 -10.86 -7.47
CA LYS A 129 -0.57 -11.02 -8.92
C LYS A 129 -1.18 -9.77 -9.55
N ALA A 130 -2.13 -9.11 -8.86
CA ALA A 130 -2.72 -7.85 -9.32
C ALA A 130 -1.67 -6.72 -9.41
N TYR A 131 -0.74 -6.64 -8.46
CA TYR A 131 0.39 -5.72 -8.50
C TYR A 131 1.27 -5.96 -9.75
N TYR A 132 1.65 -7.22 -10.02
CA TYR A 132 2.44 -7.54 -11.23
C TYR A 132 1.65 -7.28 -12.52
N GLY A 133 0.34 -7.45 -12.51
CA GLY A 133 -0.53 -7.06 -13.63
C GLY A 133 -0.41 -5.58 -13.98
N ASP A 134 -0.29 -4.68 -13.00
CA ASP A 134 -0.03 -3.26 -13.25
C ASP A 134 1.38 -3.03 -13.80
N VAL A 135 2.37 -3.74 -13.26
CA VAL A 135 3.76 -3.68 -13.77
C VAL A 135 3.81 -4.09 -15.25
N PHE A 136 3.11 -5.15 -15.65
CA PHE A 136 3.04 -5.57 -17.06
C PHE A 136 2.32 -4.57 -17.93
N ARG A 137 1.23 -3.95 -17.45
CA ARG A 137 0.54 -2.89 -18.20
C ARG A 137 1.44 -1.69 -18.49
N ASP A 138 2.28 -1.30 -17.55
CA ASP A 138 3.26 -0.23 -17.76
C ASP A 138 4.29 -0.62 -18.83
N ILE A 139 4.82 -1.85 -18.77
CA ILE A 139 5.75 -2.38 -19.78
C ILE A 139 5.10 -2.41 -21.17
N ASP A 140 3.85 -2.87 -21.29
CA ASP A 140 3.10 -2.92 -22.55
C ASP A 140 2.87 -1.55 -23.16
N ARG A 141 2.73 -0.53 -22.31
CA ARG A 141 2.66 0.88 -22.72
C ARG A 141 4.02 1.48 -23.12
N GLY A 142 5.10 0.73 -22.95
CA GLY A 142 6.46 1.20 -23.21
C GLY A 142 7.04 2.05 -22.09
N THR A 143 6.52 1.90 -20.88
CA THR A 143 7.02 2.58 -19.68
C THR A 143 7.85 1.60 -18.87
N TYR A 144 9.11 1.97 -18.55
CA TYR A 144 9.92 1.18 -17.62
C TYR A 144 9.33 1.26 -16.22
N PRO A 145 9.14 0.11 -15.51
CA PRO A 145 8.53 0.14 -14.18
C PRO A 145 9.35 0.94 -13.19
N GLY A 146 8.75 2.00 -12.61
CA GLY A 146 9.44 2.88 -11.68
C GLY A 146 9.95 2.16 -10.42
N ASP A 147 9.28 1.08 -10.02
CA ASP A 147 9.72 0.26 -8.90
C ASP A 147 11.02 -0.50 -9.20
N LEU A 148 11.18 -1.01 -10.42
CA LEU A 148 12.45 -1.63 -10.86
C LEU A 148 13.55 -0.59 -11.04
N GLU A 149 13.22 0.61 -11.51
CA GLU A 149 14.17 1.70 -11.65
C GLU A 149 14.71 2.15 -10.30
N LYS A 150 13.83 2.31 -9.31
CA LYS A 150 14.18 2.86 -7.98
C LYS A 150 14.78 1.82 -7.04
N TYR A 151 14.26 0.60 -7.04
CA TYR A 151 14.59 -0.42 -6.04
C TYR A 151 15.28 -1.65 -6.62
N GLY A 152 15.38 -1.75 -7.95
CA GLY A 152 15.84 -2.96 -8.61
C GLY A 152 15.00 -4.18 -8.23
N GLU A 153 15.61 -5.37 -8.25
CA GLU A 153 14.94 -6.60 -7.82
C GLU A 153 14.70 -6.70 -6.30
N LEU A 154 15.27 -5.78 -5.51
CA LEU A 154 15.16 -5.83 -4.05
C LEU A 154 13.70 -5.76 -3.58
N LEU A 155 12.89 -4.89 -4.21
CA LEU A 155 11.47 -4.78 -3.89
C LEU A 155 10.70 -6.06 -4.26
N PHE A 156 10.95 -6.63 -5.43
CA PHE A 156 10.26 -7.85 -5.87
C PHE A 156 10.62 -9.04 -4.97
N ARG A 157 11.89 -9.18 -4.58
CA ARG A 157 12.31 -10.17 -3.59
C ARG A 157 11.65 -9.96 -2.24
N CYS A 158 11.51 -8.71 -1.80
CA CYS A 158 10.80 -8.38 -0.57
C CYS A 158 9.33 -8.81 -0.64
N LEU A 159 8.64 -8.45 -1.72
CA LEU A 159 7.23 -8.80 -1.92
C LEU A 159 7.01 -10.31 -2.01
N ASP A 160 7.90 -11.04 -2.71
CA ASP A 160 7.88 -12.51 -2.77
C ASP A 160 7.98 -13.16 -1.38
N ARG A 161 8.82 -12.59 -0.50
CA ARG A 161 8.96 -13.10 0.85
C ARG A 161 7.77 -12.76 1.74
N LEU A 162 7.21 -11.57 1.58
CA LEU A 162 5.98 -11.16 2.29
C LEU A 162 4.80 -12.05 1.90
N ASP A 163 4.66 -12.34 0.62
CA ASP A 163 3.58 -13.17 0.06
C ASP A 163 3.55 -14.61 0.60
N LYS A 164 4.69 -15.09 1.10
CA LYS A 164 4.90 -16.45 1.62
C LYS A 164 4.97 -16.51 3.15
N LEU A 165 4.71 -15.42 3.84
CA LEU A 165 4.62 -15.44 5.29
C LEU A 165 3.29 -16.06 5.72
N GLU A 166 3.38 -17.07 6.57
CA GLU A 166 2.23 -17.72 7.21
C GLU A 166 2.10 -17.34 8.70
N GLU A 167 3.17 -16.74 9.24
CA GLU A 167 3.27 -16.36 10.65
C GLU A 167 3.83 -14.96 10.80
N PRO A 168 3.42 -14.21 11.84
CA PRO A 168 3.98 -12.91 12.16
C PRO A 168 5.49 -12.97 12.38
N VAL A 169 6.19 -12.01 11.83
CA VAL A 169 7.64 -11.86 11.97
C VAL A 169 7.98 -10.41 12.32
N PHE A 170 8.91 -10.20 13.24
CA PHE A 170 9.38 -8.86 13.53
C PHE A 170 10.10 -8.24 12.34
N MET A 171 9.81 -6.98 12.04
CA MET A 171 10.34 -6.24 10.89
C MET A 171 11.86 -6.36 10.74
N ARG A 172 12.60 -6.24 11.85
CA ARG A 172 14.07 -6.37 11.84
C ARG A 172 14.54 -7.78 11.55
N VAL A 173 13.82 -8.78 12.05
CA VAL A 173 14.10 -10.19 11.77
C VAL A 173 13.83 -10.49 10.29
N PHE A 174 12.68 -10.07 9.77
CA PHE A 174 12.36 -10.17 8.34
C PHE A 174 13.45 -9.54 7.47
N SER A 175 13.82 -8.29 7.79
CA SER A 175 14.83 -7.54 7.05
C SER A 175 16.20 -8.24 7.06
N SER A 176 16.65 -8.73 8.23
CA SER A 176 17.91 -9.46 8.36
C SER A 176 17.90 -10.77 7.58
N LYS A 177 16.81 -11.54 7.70
CA LYS A 177 16.70 -12.88 7.11
C LYS A 177 16.60 -12.86 5.59
N TYR A 178 15.88 -11.88 5.01
CA TYR A 178 15.51 -11.91 3.60
C TYR A 178 16.13 -10.78 2.75
N LEU A 179 16.61 -9.70 3.38
CA LEU A 179 17.09 -8.50 2.69
C LEU A 179 18.56 -8.15 2.98
N ASN A 180 19.29 -9.06 3.65
CA ASN A 180 20.71 -8.92 3.98
C ASN A 180 21.06 -7.68 4.83
N GLY A 181 20.13 -7.26 5.73
CA GLY A 181 20.40 -6.17 6.67
C GLY A 181 19.19 -5.81 7.50
N SER A 182 19.36 -5.63 8.81
CA SER A 182 18.26 -5.44 9.78
C SER A 182 17.44 -4.17 9.58
N LYS A 183 17.95 -3.18 8.84
CA LYS A 183 17.30 -1.88 8.59
C LYS A 183 16.96 -1.63 7.12
N VAL A 184 17.23 -2.59 6.21
CA VAL A 184 16.98 -2.43 4.77
C VAL A 184 15.50 -2.25 4.49
N PHE A 185 14.65 -3.08 5.08
CA PHE A 185 13.21 -2.97 4.94
C PHE A 185 12.71 -1.59 5.40
N GLU A 186 13.03 -1.21 6.64
CA GLU A 186 12.57 0.02 7.26
C GLU A 186 12.97 1.27 6.47
N ARG A 187 14.25 1.34 6.04
CA ARG A 187 14.81 2.53 5.40
C ARG A 187 14.49 2.67 3.92
N MET A 188 14.41 1.54 3.21
CA MET A 188 14.34 1.55 1.75
C MET A 188 12.99 1.15 1.20
N LEU A 189 12.30 0.18 1.82
CA LEU A 189 11.16 -0.49 1.21
C LEU A 189 9.83 -0.24 1.92
N LYS A 190 9.85 0.04 3.23
CA LYS A 190 8.66 0.13 4.09
C LYS A 190 7.56 0.99 3.46
N SER A 191 7.87 2.23 3.13
CA SER A 191 6.89 3.18 2.58
C SER A 191 6.29 2.69 1.25
N ARG A 192 7.10 2.05 0.40
CA ARG A 192 6.60 1.50 -0.85
C ARG A 192 5.76 0.25 -0.65
N VAL A 193 6.17 -0.65 0.25
CA VAL A 193 5.39 -1.84 0.61
C VAL A 193 4.04 -1.46 1.21
N VAL A 194 4.00 -0.48 2.11
CA VAL A 194 2.76 0.08 2.66
C VAL A 194 1.85 0.61 1.55
N SER A 195 2.40 1.37 0.60
CA SER A 195 1.65 1.89 -0.55
C SER A 195 1.07 0.78 -1.44
N ILE A 196 1.84 -0.30 -1.66
CA ILE A 196 1.38 -1.48 -2.41
C ILE A 196 0.28 -2.20 -1.62
N GLY A 197 0.48 -2.43 -0.33
CA GLY A 197 -0.51 -3.03 0.56
C GLY A 197 -1.82 -2.27 0.56
N ARG A 198 -1.77 -0.95 0.70
CA ARG A 198 -2.96 -0.08 0.66
C ARG A 198 -3.74 -0.20 -0.65
N LYS A 199 -3.04 -0.40 -1.77
CA LYS A 199 -3.68 -0.47 -3.09
C LYS A 199 -4.23 -1.86 -3.42
N TYR A 200 -3.56 -2.93 -3.02
CA TYR A 200 -3.84 -4.26 -3.54
C TYR A 200 -4.28 -5.28 -2.49
N HIS A 201 -3.90 -5.12 -1.21
CA HIS A 201 -4.14 -6.14 -0.21
C HIS A 201 -5.60 -6.12 0.29
N PRO A 202 -6.36 -7.24 0.20
CA PRO A 202 -7.82 -7.25 0.43
C PRO A 202 -8.24 -7.04 1.88
N MET A 203 -7.31 -7.19 2.82
CA MET A 203 -7.56 -6.99 4.25
C MET A 203 -7.16 -5.61 4.73
N VAL A 204 -6.56 -4.79 3.86
CA VAL A 204 -6.16 -3.43 4.19
C VAL A 204 -7.34 -2.50 3.99
N ASP A 205 -7.67 -1.78 5.05
CA ASP A 205 -8.63 -0.69 5.04
C ASP A 205 -7.91 0.64 4.79
N GLU A 206 -8.58 1.60 4.16
CA GLU A 206 -7.97 2.90 3.87
C GLU A 206 -7.70 3.75 5.11
N ALA A 207 -8.40 3.50 6.22
CA ALA A 207 -8.18 4.14 7.51
C ALA A 207 -6.99 3.54 8.28
N MET A 208 -6.46 2.38 7.85
CA MET A 208 -5.32 1.74 8.50
C MET A 208 -4.05 2.59 8.38
N GLY A 209 -3.35 2.75 9.50
CA GLY A 209 -2.00 3.30 9.56
C GLY A 209 -0.95 2.34 8.99
N GLU A 210 0.28 2.82 8.87
CA GLU A 210 1.39 2.01 8.32
C GLU A 210 1.64 0.71 9.10
N HIS A 211 1.55 0.77 10.42
CA HIS A 211 1.75 -0.37 11.29
C HIS A 211 0.69 -1.45 11.05
N GLU A 212 -0.56 -1.06 11.00
CA GLU A 212 -1.69 -1.95 10.77
C GLU A 212 -1.63 -2.60 9.39
N ILE A 213 -1.25 -1.84 8.35
CA ILE A 213 -1.05 -2.37 6.99
C ILE A 213 0.04 -3.44 6.98
N LEU A 214 1.18 -3.19 7.62
CA LEU A 214 2.27 -4.15 7.70
C LEU A 214 1.88 -5.38 8.50
N SER A 215 1.10 -5.22 9.56
CA SER A 215 0.54 -6.31 10.35
C SER A 215 -0.35 -7.23 9.49
N GLN A 216 -1.17 -6.67 8.57
CA GLN A 216 -1.93 -7.47 7.61
C GLN A 216 -1.06 -8.33 6.68
N MET A 217 0.22 -7.96 6.54
CA MET A 217 1.23 -8.70 5.77
C MET A 217 2.15 -9.54 6.67
N TYR A 218 1.77 -9.79 7.91
CA TYR A 218 2.55 -10.54 8.91
C TYR A 218 3.90 -9.89 9.27
N VAL A 219 4.07 -8.58 9.10
CA VAL A 219 5.27 -7.84 9.54
C VAL A 219 4.95 -6.96 10.72
N GLU A 220 5.56 -7.25 11.87
CA GLU A 220 5.27 -6.61 13.14
C GLU A 220 6.45 -5.77 13.66
N ASN A 221 6.12 -4.64 14.27
CA ASN A 221 7.08 -3.86 15.05
C ASN A 221 7.22 -4.38 16.49
N TYR A 222 6.09 -4.79 17.07
CA TYR A 222 5.95 -5.28 18.44
C TYR A 222 5.16 -6.59 18.41
N ALA A 223 5.21 -7.34 19.51
CA ALA A 223 4.37 -8.52 19.70
C ALA A 223 2.88 -8.11 19.61
N GLN A 224 2.10 -8.93 18.92
CA GLN A 224 0.64 -8.76 18.91
C GLN A 224 0.07 -9.18 20.26
N GLU A 225 -0.83 -8.39 20.79
CA GLU A 225 -1.40 -8.58 22.12
C GLU A 225 -2.88 -8.25 22.09
N LEU A 226 -3.72 -9.23 22.41
CA LEU A 226 -5.15 -9.02 22.61
C LEU A 226 -5.43 -8.73 24.07
N GLU A 227 -5.85 -7.53 24.37
CA GLU A 227 -6.29 -7.15 25.70
C GLU A 227 -7.78 -7.36 25.86
N LEU A 228 -8.17 -8.00 26.94
CA LEU A 228 -9.56 -8.35 27.22
C LEU A 228 -9.85 -8.39 28.72
N LYS A 229 -11.11 -8.28 29.07
CA LYS A 229 -11.62 -8.57 30.41
C LYS A 229 -13.01 -9.20 30.35
N GLY A 230 -13.34 -9.98 31.35
CA GLY A 230 -14.64 -10.64 31.46
C GLY A 230 -14.60 -12.11 31.13
N GLU A 231 -15.76 -12.61 30.71
CA GLU A 231 -15.98 -14.06 30.52
C GLU A 231 -15.29 -14.56 29.24
N LEU A 232 -14.24 -15.33 29.42
CA LEU A 232 -13.66 -16.12 28.32
C LEU A 232 -12.93 -17.33 28.89
N ARG A 233 -13.21 -18.49 28.34
CA ARG A 233 -12.52 -19.74 28.68
C ARG A 233 -11.76 -20.23 27.46
N ILE A 234 -10.48 -20.56 27.68
CA ILE A 234 -9.59 -21.09 26.66
C ILE A 234 -8.95 -22.39 27.13
N VAL A 235 -8.58 -23.26 26.22
CA VAL A 235 -7.75 -24.45 26.49
C VAL A 235 -6.34 -24.15 26.04
N LEU A 236 -5.39 -24.21 26.96
CA LEU A 236 -3.96 -24.01 26.69
C LEU A 236 -3.17 -25.16 27.34
N GLY A 237 -2.37 -25.88 26.55
CA GLY A 237 -1.62 -27.03 27.04
C GLY A 237 -2.49 -28.14 27.66
N GLY A 238 -3.72 -28.32 27.12
CA GLY A 238 -4.71 -29.30 27.61
C GLY A 238 -5.43 -28.92 28.90
N LYS A 239 -5.23 -27.68 29.41
CA LYS A 239 -5.91 -27.17 30.61
C LYS A 239 -6.88 -26.08 30.24
N VAL A 240 -8.04 -26.10 30.84
CA VAL A 240 -9.01 -24.99 30.75
C VAL A 240 -8.54 -23.86 31.65
N ILE A 241 -8.45 -22.66 31.07
CA ILE A 241 -8.11 -21.43 31.77
C ILE A 241 -9.33 -20.52 31.66
N ASP A 242 -9.89 -20.14 32.79
CA ASP A 242 -11.01 -19.18 32.88
C ASP A 242 -10.44 -17.78 33.15
N LEU A 243 -10.60 -16.88 32.16
CA LEU A 243 -10.02 -15.54 32.23
C LEU A 243 -10.89 -14.57 33.07
N SER A 244 -12.09 -14.96 33.47
CA SER A 244 -12.95 -14.17 34.37
C SER A 244 -12.33 -13.91 35.75
N VAL A 245 -11.32 -14.70 36.11
CA VAL A 245 -10.51 -14.49 37.34
C VAL A 245 -9.71 -13.18 37.32
N PHE A 246 -9.60 -12.52 36.17
CA PHE A 246 -8.97 -11.21 36.01
C PHE A 246 -10.00 -10.11 35.78
N PRO A 247 -10.68 -9.62 36.83
CA PRO A 247 -11.81 -8.66 36.68
C PRO A 247 -11.38 -7.30 36.14
N TYR A 248 -10.08 -6.98 36.22
CA TYR A 248 -9.51 -5.74 35.69
C TYR A 248 -8.93 -5.90 34.29
N GLY A 249 -8.95 -7.11 33.74
CA GLY A 249 -8.44 -7.45 32.42
C GLY A 249 -7.12 -8.20 32.42
N THR A 250 -6.80 -8.79 31.28
CA THR A 250 -5.55 -9.50 31.01
C THR A 250 -5.15 -9.30 29.56
N VAL A 251 -3.90 -9.66 29.27
CA VAL A 251 -3.33 -9.58 27.90
C VAL A 251 -2.95 -10.97 27.46
N LEU A 252 -3.45 -11.38 26.30
CA LEU A 252 -3.03 -12.59 25.61
C LEU A 252 -1.98 -12.21 24.55
N ASN A 253 -0.76 -12.66 24.71
CA ASN A 253 0.29 -12.42 23.72
C ASN A 253 0.12 -13.32 22.47
N SER A 254 0.87 -13.04 21.41
CA SER A 254 0.81 -13.74 20.13
C SER A 254 0.93 -15.26 20.23
N GLU A 255 1.77 -15.79 21.15
CA GLU A 255 1.93 -17.24 21.35
C GLU A 255 0.70 -17.85 22.03
N THR A 256 0.11 -17.15 22.99
CA THR A 256 -1.14 -17.58 23.62
C THR A 256 -2.30 -17.56 22.62
N LEU A 257 -2.38 -16.52 21.75
CA LEU A 257 -3.38 -16.46 20.69
C LEU A 257 -3.21 -17.58 19.66
N LYS A 258 -1.96 -17.98 19.38
CA LYS A 258 -1.64 -19.05 18.43
C LYS A 258 -2.01 -20.43 18.94
N HIS A 259 -1.73 -20.71 20.20
CA HIS A 259 -1.86 -22.05 20.79
C HIS A 259 -3.11 -22.23 21.66
N GLY A 260 -3.76 -21.14 22.01
CA GLY A 260 -5.01 -21.14 22.77
C GLY A 260 -6.19 -21.56 21.91
N ILE A 261 -6.94 -22.54 22.35
CA ILE A 261 -8.18 -23.01 21.71
C ILE A 261 -9.34 -22.47 22.54
N ILE A 262 -10.36 -21.94 21.89
CA ILE A 262 -11.58 -21.52 22.59
C ILE A 262 -12.26 -22.74 23.20
N ASP A 263 -12.50 -22.72 24.51
CA ASP A 263 -13.27 -23.78 25.16
C ASP A 263 -14.71 -23.76 24.59
N PRO A 264 -15.29 -24.90 24.15
CA PRO A 264 -16.68 -24.94 23.69
C PRO A 264 -17.71 -24.58 24.78
N VAL A 265 -17.30 -24.63 26.06
CA VAL A 265 -18.18 -24.26 27.19
C VAL A 265 -17.90 -22.81 27.57
N GLN A 266 -18.70 -21.89 27.07
CA GLN A 266 -18.62 -20.46 27.41
C GLN A 266 -19.82 -20.02 28.25
N ARG A 267 -19.63 -18.96 29.05
CA ARG A 267 -20.72 -18.29 29.79
C ARG A 267 -21.07 -16.93 29.22
N ILE A 268 -20.53 -16.61 28.02
CA ILE A 268 -20.66 -15.32 27.37
C ILE A 268 -22.12 -15.11 26.93
N ARG A 269 -22.74 -14.03 27.36
CA ARG A 269 -24.04 -13.51 26.91
C ARG A 269 -23.90 -12.21 26.13
N ARG A 270 -22.75 -11.53 26.28
CA ARG A 270 -22.49 -10.26 25.62
C ARG A 270 -21.02 -10.13 25.25
N VAL A 271 -20.75 -9.71 24.03
CA VAL A 271 -19.40 -9.37 23.54
C VAL A 271 -19.38 -7.90 23.20
N ILE A 272 -18.43 -7.13 23.77
CA ILE A 272 -18.26 -5.70 23.49
C ILE A 272 -16.84 -5.48 22.98
N THR A 273 -16.71 -4.84 21.82
CA THR A 273 -15.44 -4.32 21.33
C THR A 273 -15.35 -2.82 21.57
N VAL A 274 -14.24 -2.35 22.09
CA VAL A 274 -14.02 -0.95 22.50
C VAL A 274 -12.77 -0.44 21.79
N GLU A 275 -12.89 0.68 21.08
CA GLU A 275 -11.77 1.25 20.30
C GLU A 275 -10.80 2.00 21.22
N ASN A 276 -11.30 2.83 22.12
CA ASN A 276 -10.47 3.68 22.95
C ASN A 276 -10.03 3.00 24.23
N LYS A 277 -8.74 3.13 24.55
CA LYS A 277 -8.14 2.51 25.74
C LYS A 277 -8.72 3.00 27.06
N ALA A 278 -8.95 4.31 27.19
CA ALA A 278 -9.49 4.87 28.44
C ALA A 278 -10.91 4.36 28.71
N ASN A 279 -11.74 4.29 27.65
CA ASN A 279 -13.08 3.74 27.72
C ASN A 279 -13.06 2.24 28.07
N TYR A 280 -12.19 1.45 27.43
CA TYR A 280 -11.99 0.05 27.80
C TYR A 280 -11.60 -0.11 29.27
N MET A 281 -10.67 0.71 29.77
CA MET A 281 -10.24 0.65 31.18
C MET A 281 -11.35 1.04 32.16
N SER A 282 -12.19 2.03 31.82
CA SER A 282 -13.28 2.52 32.68
C SER A 282 -14.51 1.61 32.71
N MET A 283 -14.72 0.77 31.67
CA MET A 283 -15.83 -0.18 31.66
C MET A 283 -15.73 -1.17 32.81
N PRO A 284 -16.76 -1.31 33.67
CA PRO A 284 -16.71 -2.30 34.73
C PRO A 284 -16.82 -3.73 34.23
N PHE A 285 -16.33 -4.66 35.02
CA PHE A 285 -16.61 -6.09 34.79
C PHE A 285 -18.10 -6.36 35.06
N GLU A 286 -18.74 -7.08 34.15
CA GLU A 286 -20.11 -7.57 34.27
C GLU A 286 -20.14 -9.06 33.96
N GLU A 287 -20.80 -9.85 34.81
CA GLU A 287 -20.96 -11.29 34.62
C GLU A 287 -21.65 -11.59 33.28
N GLY A 288 -21.12 -12.55 32.56
CA GLY A 288 -21.61 -12.90 31.23
C GLY A 288 -21.15 -11.97 30.10
N THR A 289 -20.28 -10.97 30.39
CA THR A 289 -19.78 -10.03 29.41
C THR A 289 -18.29 -10.27 29.13
N LEU A 290 -17.94 -10.31 27.84
CA LEU A 290 -16.57 -10.26 27.35
C LEU A 290 -16.32 -8.89 26.71
N ILE A 291 -15.33 -8.15 27.18
CA ILE A 291 -14.93 -6.84 26.65
C ILE A 291 -13.55 -6.98 26.01
N LEU A 292 -13.44 -6.60 24.75
CA LEU A 292 -12.23 -6.65 23.93
C LEU A 292 -11.76 -5.24 23.58
N PHE A 293 -10.51 -4.93 23.85
CA PHE A 293 -9.89 -3.70 23.35
C PHE A 293 -9.41 -3.92 21.92
N CYS A 294 -9.92 -3.18 20.95
CA CYS A 294 -9.63 -3.41 19.54
C CYS A 294 -8.56 -2.49 18.96
N HIS A 295 -8.04 -1.52 19.70
CA HIS A 295 -6.97 -0.59 19.30
C HIS A 295 -7.00 -0.12 17.83
N GLY A 296 -8.18 -0.10 17.19
CA GLY A 296 -8.39 0.13 15.76
C GLY A 296 -8.69 -1.17 15.01
N PHE A 297 -7.76 -1.65 14.21
CA PHE A 297 -7.95 -2.82 13.35
C PHE A 297 -7.20 -4.04 13.88
N PHE A 298 -7.91 -5.12 14.18
CA PHE A 298 -7.30 -6.36 14.64
C PHE A 298 -6.30 -6.94 13.63
N SER A 299 -5.17 -7.39 14.15
CA SER A 299 -4.13 -8.09 13.41
C SER A 299 -4.61 -9.45 12.86
N PRO A 300 -3.88 -10.06 11.92
CA PRO A 300 -4.24 -11.40 11.43
C PRO A 300 -4.37 -12.45 12.53
N ARG A 301 -3.48 -12.44 13.53
CA ARG A 301 -3.48 -13.41 14.63
C ARG A 301 -4.67 -13.20 15.56
N GLU A 302 -4.98 -11.95 15.90
CA GLU A 302 -6.17 -11.62 16.70
C GLU A 302 -7.44 -12.04 15.97
N ARG A 303 -7.54 -11.75 14.67
CA ARG A 303 -8.71 -12.16 13.85
C ARG A 303 -8.88 -13.67 13.83
N GLU A 304 -7.81 -14.43 13.66
CA GLU A 304 -7.86 -15.89 13.66
C GLU A 304 -8.40 -16.43 14.99
N PHE A 305 -7.91 -15.90 16.10
CA PHE A 305 -8.37 -16.24 17.45
C PHE A 305 -9.85 -15.86 17.65
N LEU A 306 -10.23 -14.64 17.28
CA LEU A 306 -11.61 -14.14 17.37
C LEU A 306 -12.57 -14.87 16.42
N ALA A 307 -12.13 -15.31 15.26
CA ALA A 307 -12.92 -16.19 14.39
C ALA A 307 -13.14 -17.56 15.03
N GLY A 308 -12.17 -18.06 15.81
CA GLY A 308 -12.36 -19.24 16.66
C GLY A 308 -13.43 -19.03 17.72
N LEU A 309 -13.42 -17.88 18.38
CA LEU A 309 -14.44 -17.49 19.36
C LEU A 309 -15.81 -17.40 18.70
N GLU A 310 -15.96 -16.68 17.59
CA GLU A 310 -17.25 -16.52 16.90
C GLU A 310 -17.84 -17.86 16.48
N ARG A 311 -17.04 -18.82 16.01
CA ARG A 311 -17.52 -20.17 15.68
C ARG A 311 -18.13 -20.90 16.89
N VAL A 312 -17.50 -20.77 18.07
CA VAL A 312 -18.03 -21.37 19.30
C VAL A 312 -19.33 -20.68 19.72
N LEU A 313 -19.36 -19.35 19.69
CA LEU A 313 -20.53 -18.56 20.05
C LEU A 313 -21.71 -18.79 19.08
N GLU A 314 -21.42 -18.94 17.77
CA GLU A 314 -22.43 -19.34 16.78
C GLU A 314 -23.04 -20.70 17.11
N GLY A 315 -22.23 -21.70 17.46
CA GLY A 315 -22.71 -23.00 17.89
C GLY A 315 -23.63 -22.92 19.13
N LEU A 316 -23.29 -22.06 20.11
CA LEU A 316 -24.14 -21.81 21.28
C LEU A 316 -25.46 -21.13 20.91
N ARG A 317 -25.46 -20.14 20.00
CA ARG A 317 -26.69 -19.50 19.50
C ARG A 317 -27.60 -20.50 18.79
N GLN A 318 -27.05 -21.39 17.98
CA GLN A 318 -27.80 -22.47 17.33
C GLN A 318 -28.41 -23.44 18.35
N ALA A 319 -27.79 -23.61 19.51
CA ALA A 319 -28.30 -24.36 20.65
C ALA A 319 -29.29 -23.59 21.53
N GLY A 320 -29.64 -22.35 21.15
CA GLY A 320 -30.66 -21.53 21.85
C GLY A 320 -30.07 -20.49 22.84
N ALA A 321 -28.76 -20.28 22.88
CA ALA A 321 -28.21 -19.21 23.70
C ALA A 321 -28.46 -17.84 23.06
N GLU A 322 -28.83 -16.85 23.87
CA GLU A 322 -28.92 -15.45 23.46
C GLU A 322 -27.57 -14.76 23.72
N ILE A 323 -26.94 -14.27 22.66
CA ILE A 323 -25.64 -13.59 22.73
C ILE A 323 -25.73 -12.27 21.96
N GLU A 324 -25.49 -11.18 22.66
CA GLU A 324 -25.46 -9.82 22.11
C GLU A 324 -24.03 -9.41 21.72
N TYR A 325 -23.91 -8.59 20.67
CA TYR A 325 -22.63 -8.04 20.22
C TYR A 325 -22.75 -6.52 20.08
N GLY A 326 -21.84 -5.80 20.74
CA GLY A 326 -21.74 -4.37 20.67
C GLY A 326 -20.34 -3.91 20.25
N HIS A 327 -20.28 -2.76 19.58
CA HIS A 327 -19.03 -2.03 19.35
C HIS A 327 -19.22 -0.57 19.70
N THR A 328 -18.21 0.01 20.35
CA THR A 328 -18.16 1.42 20.67
C THR A 328 -16.79 2.00 20.29
N GLY A 329 -16.81 3.15 19.64
CA GLY A 329 -15.64 3.84 19.12
C GLY A 329 -15.90 5.32 18.92
N ASP A 330 -14.96 6.00 18.28
CA ASP A 330 -15.05 7.42 17.94
C ASP A 330 -16.25 7.72 17.03
N LEU A 331 -16.85 8.89 17.23
CA LEU A 331 -17.96 9.36 16.38
C LEU A 331 -17.36 10.18 15.23
N ASP A 332 -16.61 9.48 14.37
CA ASP A 332 -15.89 10.05 13.24
C ASP A 332 -15.81 9.06 12.06
N TYR A 333 -15.07 9.43 11.02
CA TYR A 333 -14.85 8.56 9.86
C TYR A 333 -14.08 7.28 10.20
N GLY A 334 -13.08 7.37 11.09
CA GLY A 334 -12.26 6.23 11.55
C GLY A 334 -13.10 5.21 12.30
N GLY A 335 -13.84 5.65 13.32
CA GLY A 335 -14.70 4.79 14.13
C GLY A 335 -15.80 4.08 13.33
N VAL A 336 -16.40 4.76 12.31
CA VAL A 336 -17.35 4.12 11.40
C VAL A 336 -16.66 3.03 10.55
N ARG A 337 -15.42 3.24 10.11
CA ARG A 337 -14.62 2.25 9.36
C ARG A 337 -14.27 1.04 10.23
N ILE A 338 -13.87 1.26 11.47
CA ILE A 338 -13.54 0.21 12.44
C ILE A 338 -14.79 -0.63 12.76
N PHE A 339 -15.93 0.02 13.02
CA PHE A 339 -17.21 -0.68 13.20
C PHE A 339 -17.53 -1.60 12.00
N ARG A 340 -17.46 -1.06 10.78
CA ARG A 340 -17.70 -1.81 9.54
C ARG A 340 -16.72 -2.99 9.38
N TYR A 341 -15.45 -2.77 9.70
CA TYR A 341 -14.43 -3.82 9.67
C TYR A 341 -14.77 -4.95 10.66
N ILE A 342 -15.09 -4.62 11.92
CA ILE A 342 -15.47 -5.61 12.94
C ILE A 342 -16.69 -6.40 12.48
N ARG A 343 -17.71 -5.72 11.95
CA ARG A 343 -18.93 -6.34 11.45
C ARG A 343 -18.70 -7.29 10.28
N THR A 344 -17.86 -6.89 9.34
CA THR A 344 -17.64 -7.68 8.12
C THR A 344 -16.58 -8.76 8.25
N LYS A 345 -15.65 -8.64 9.20
CA LYS A 345 -14.47 -9.49 9.29
C LYS A 345 -14.39 -10.32 10.57
N ILE A 346 -15.14 -9.99 11.62
CA ILE A 346 -15.01 -10.59 12.95
C ILE A 346 -16.36 -11.06 13.49
N PHE A 347 -17.28 -10.12 13.80
CA PHE A 347 -18.57 -10.39 14.43
C PHE A 347 -19.72 -9.87 13.56
N PRO A 348 -20.31 -10.71 12.69
CA PRO A 348 -21.34 -10.26 11.74
C PRO A 348 -22.60 -9.67 12.38
N LEU A 349 -22.89 -10.03 13.64
CA LEU A 349 -24.06 -9.59 14.38
C LEU A 349 -23.82 -8.34 15.24
N VAL A 350 -22.63 -7.75 15.19
CA VAL A 350 -22.29 -6.58 16.00
C VAL A 350 -23.23 -5.39 15.69
N ARG A 351 -23.64 -4.70 16.74
CA ARG A 351 -24.45 -3.47 16.70
C ARG A 351 -23.66 -2.29 17.25
N PRO A 352 -23.97 -1.07 16.81
CA PRO A 352 -23.37 0.13 17.42
C PRO A 352 -23.82 0.26 18.87
N LEU A 353 -22.86 0.48 19.76
CA LEU A 353 -23.10 0.76 21.16
C LEU A 353 -22.61 2.18 21.43
N PHE A 354 -23.52 3.08 21.79
CA PHE A 354 -23.25 4.50 22.01
C PHE A 354 -22.78 5.28 20.75
N MET A 355 -22.84 4.68 19.58
CA MET A 355 -22.51 5.30 18.30
C MET A 355 -23.82 5.64 17.56
N ASP A 356 -24.56 6.63 18.06
CA ASP A 356 -25.84 7.06 17.51
C ASP A 356 -25.95 8.59 17.43
N ALA A 357 -26.89 9.09 16.62
CA ALA A 357 -27.09 10.51 16.38
C ALA A 357 -27.47 11.28 17.65
N ALA A 358 -28.29 10.70 18.53
CA ALA A 358 -28.74 11.37 19.73
C ALA A 358 -27.58 11.62 20.72
N ARG A 359 -26.67 10.64 20.85
CA ARG A 359 -25.46 10.83 21.67
C ARG A 359 -24.51 11.83 21.04
N TYR A 360 -24.32 11.75 19.74
CA TYR A 360 -23.51 12.71 19.01
C TYR A 360 -24.00 14.14 19.25
N ASP A 361 -25.29 14.39 19.06
CA ASP A 361 -25.88 15.72 19.28
C ASP A 361 -25.68 16.19 20.72
N LYS A 362 -25.90 15.31 21.72
CA LYS A 362 -25.64 15.60 23.13
C LYS A 362 -24.20 16.05 23.39
N TYR A 363 -23.23 15.39 22.83
CA TYR A 363 -21.81 15.73 23.04
C TYR A 363 -21.41 17.00 22.30
N LEU A 364 -22.02 17.29 21.13
CA LEU A 364 -21.88 18.60 20.48
C LEU A 364 -22.43 19.75 21.34
N GLU A 365 -23.59 19.58 21.94
CA GLU A 365 -24.19 20.57 22.87
C GLU A 365 -23.30 20.82 24.08
N LEU A 366 -22.58 19.81 24.56
CA LEU A 366 -21.60 19.92 25.66
C LEU A 366 -20.26 20.54 25.21
N GLY A 367 -20.08 20.82 23.90
CA GLY A 367 -18.89 21.49 23.38
C GLY A 367 -17.72 20.58 23.07
N TYR A 368 -17.92 19.25 23.00
CA TYR A 368 -16.84 18.27 22.72
C TYR A 368 -16.55 18.07 21.21
N GLY A 369 -17.32 18.69 20.31
CA GLY A 369 -17.10 18.54 18.88
C GLY A 369 -15.86 19.29 18.38
N THR A 370 -15.00 18.62 17.63
CA THR A 370 -13.86 19.20 16.90
C THR A 370 -14.14 19.22 15.39
N ASP A 371 -13.47 20.10 14.65
CA ASP A 371 -13.70 20.23 13.20
C ASP A 371 -13.22 18.99 12.46
N MET A 372 -14.05 18.49 11.57
CA MET A 372 -13.74 17.34 10.71
C MET A 372 -12.80 17.76 9.58
N GLU A 373 -11.78 16.95 9.29
CA GLU A 373 -10.91 17.15 8.13
C GLU A 373 -11.67 17.03 6.82
N ALA A 374 -11.39 17.92 5.85
CA ALA A 374 -12.06 17.93 4.55
C ALA A 374 -11.90 16.60 3.79
N SER A 375 -10.75 15.95 3.92
CA SER A 375 -10.47 14.65 3.30
C SER A 375 -11.35 13.52 3.88
N ALA A 376 -11.55 13.51 5.19
CA ALA A 376 -12.42 12.54 5.88
C ALA A 376 -13.89 12.77 5.53
N TRP A 377 -14.32 14.03 5.42
CA TRP A 377 -15.67 14.38 5.00
C TRP A 377 -16.01 13.92 3.58
N GLU A 378 -15.12 14.14 2.60
CA GLU A 378 -15.32 13.67 1.22
C GLU A 378 -15.40 12.13 1.15
N LYS A 379 -14.60 11.44 1.94
CA LYS A 379 -14.62 9.97 2.01
C LYS A 379 -15.90 9.45 2.66
N MET A 380 -16.34 10.06 3.75
CA MET A 380 -17.56 9.67 4.46
C MET A 380 -18.81 9.81 3.58
N LYS A 381 -18.89 10.83 2.71
CA LYS A 381 -19.98 11.00 1.74
C LYS A 381 -20.17 9.81 0.80
N GLY A 382 -19.07 9.17 0.43
CA GLY A 382 -19.07 8.00 -0.47
C GLY A 382 -19.27 6.67 0.23
N MET A 383 -19.47 6.68 1.56
CA MET A 383 -19.57 5.47 2.37
C MET A 383 -21.03 5.16 2.74
N GLU A 384 -21.37 3.87 2.71
CA GLU A 384 -22.66 3.36 3.18
C GLU A 384 -22.44 2.42 4.36
N GLU A 385 -23.05 2.73 5.51
CA GLU A 385 -23.13 1.85 6.68
C GLU A 385 -24.53 1.96 7.30
N PRO A 386 -25.44 1.06 6.91
CA PRO A 386 -26.85 1.20 7.29
C PRO A 386 -27.11 1.31 8.78
N LEU A 387 -26.29 0.67 9.63
CA LEU A 387 -26.46 0.70 11.07
C LEU A 387 -25.98 2.03 11.71
N LEU A 388 -25.19 2.81 11.00
CA LEU A 388 -24.68 4.12 11.45
C LEU A 388 -25.13 5.27 10.53
N GLN A 389 -26.07 5.02 9.61
CA GLN A 389 -26.48 6.01 8.61
C GLN A 389 -26.91 7.34 9.24
N SER A 390 -27.77 7.31 10.28
CA SER A 390 -28.22 8.52 10.96
C SER A 390 -27.10 9.30 11.66
N LEU A 391 -26.12 8.59 12.22
CA LEU A 391 -24.92 9.21 12.81
C LEU A 391 -24.07 9.87 11.72
N MET A 392 -23.80 9.15 10.63
CA MET A 392 -23.01 9.67 9.51
C MET A 392 -23.63 10.92 8.89
N GLU A 393 -24.94 10.95 8.71
CA GLU A 393 -25.68 12.12 8.22
C GLU A 393 -25.49 13.33 9.13
N ARG A 394 -25.56 13.14 10.46
CA ARG A 394 -25.31 14.22 11.44
C ARG A 394 -23.87 14.72 11.39
N ILE A 395 -22.88 13.82 11.35
CA ILE A 395 -21.46 14.18 11.22
C ILE A 395 -21.21 14.99 9.94
N LEU A 396 -21.77 14.55 8.81
CA LEU A 396 -21.65 15.24 7.53
C LEU A 396 -22.30 16.63 7.53
N GLN A 397 -23.42 16.80 8.22
CA GLN A 397 -24.15 18.05 8.34
C GLN A 397 -23.37 19.05 9.21
N GLU A 398 -22.95 18.62 10.39
CA GLU A 398 -22.27 19.48 11.37
C GLU A 398 -20.78 19.70 11.06
N LYS A 399 -20.17 18.80 10.26
CA LYS A 399 -18.74 18.79 9.95
C LYS A 399 -17.85 18.76 11.18
N LYS A 400 -18.32 18.09 12.22
CA LYS A 400 -17.63 17.90 13.48
C LYS A 400 -17.51 16.43 13.80
N VAL A 401 -16.51 16.07 14.59
CA VAL A 401 -16.25 14.73 15.10
C VAL A 401 -16.19 14.77 16.63
N VAL A 402 -16.46 13.64 17.28
CA VAL A 402 -16.42 13.51 18.73
C VAL A 402 -15.60 12.28 19.09
N GLU A 403 -14.53 12.49 19.84
CA GLU A 403 -13.65 11.43 20.34
C GLU A 403 -14.34 10.63 21.45
N GLN A 404 -14.09 9.34 21.51
CA GLN A 404 -14.72 8.44 22.47
C GLN A 404 -14.36 8.78 23.93
N GLU A 405 -13.19 9.39 24.19
CA GLU A 405 -12.78 9.84 25.52
C GLU A 405 -13.75 10.84 26.15
N CYS A 406 -14.53 11.55 25.35
CA CYS A 406 -15.52 12.51 25.85
C CYS A 406 -16.70 11.84 26.59
N PHE A 407 -16.90 10.52 26.40
CA PHE A 407 -17.98 9.76 27.03
C PHE A 407 -17.47 8.50 27.75
N LEU A 408 -16.63 8.73 28.77
CA LEU A 408 -16.20 7.64 29.66
C LEU A 408 -17.40 7.01 30.41
N PHE A 409 -17.34 5.72 30.59
CA PHE A 409 -18.37 4.88 31.22
C PHE A 409 -18.27 4.89 32.73
#